data_c335f17500b07ef48f8fc969e8482257
#
_entry.id   c335f17500b07ef48f8fc969e8482257
#
_cell.length_a   1.000
_cell.length_b   1.000
_cell.length_c   1.000
_cell.angle_alpha   90.00
_cell.angle_beta   90.00
_cell.angle_gamma   90.00
#
_symmetry.space_group_name_H-M   'P 1'
#
loop_
_entity.id
_entity.type
_entity.pdbx_description
1 polymer ?
#
loop_
_entity_poly.entity_id
_entity_poly.type
_entity_poly.pdbx_seq_one_letter_code
_entity_poly.pdbx_strand_id
1 'polypeptide(L)'
;MIIQLRKFLSRLFLPFLLACLWQLIAVCLDKPMVLPKLGAVAQVLAHPTVKILITGSLLDNTIISLTRVMLGFLLAAGISIPLGLAMGYFPVMDRFFDASIEMLRPIPPLAWVPLILAWFGIKGLTDMIPALAANPIFAGIQFSTMLIIFIGAFFPILLNTIQGVKNIPVEYLESARTLGARNFSLLLKVIIPASRPLIVTGLRIGLGVGWMCLVAAEMMPGSSSGLGYLIWYAYELLRADIIVAGMIVIGMIGLLMDRGFKLVEQRMHWSNKL
;
A
#
# COMPACT_ATOMS: atom_id res chain seq x y z
N MET A 1 -3.55 -13.93 34.18
CA MET A 1 -2.64 -12.77 34.12
C MET A 1 -1.20 -13.19 33.87
N ILE A 2 -0.60 -14.11 34.64
CA ILE A 2 0.81 -14.55 34.48
C ILE A 2 1.11 -15.17 33.12
N ILE A 3 0.22 -16.01 32.58
CA ILE A 3 0.40 -16.66 31.25
C ILE A 3 0.37 -15.65 30.10
N GLN A 4 -0.45 -14.63 30.17
CA GLN A 4 -0.50 -13.55 29.18
C GLN A 4 0.75 -12.66 29.26
N LEU A 5 1.24 -12.37 30.46
CA LEU A 5 2.46 -11.61 30.69
C LEU A 5 3.68 -12.37 30.14
N ARG A 6 3.76 -13.68 30.37
CA ARG A 6 4.83 -14.54 29.84
C ARG A 6 4.81 -14.61 28.30
N LYS A 7 3.63 -14.70 27.69
CA LYS A 7 3.49 -14.65 26.22
C LYS A 7 3.83 -13.27 25.66
N PHE A 8 3.55 -12.21 26.38
CA PHE A 8 3.91 -10.84 25.99
C PHE A 8 5.42 -10.61 26.08
N LEU A 9 6.04 -11.03 27.20
CA LEU A 9 7.49 -10.94 27.40
C LEU A 9 8.25 -11.78 26.38
N SER A 10 7.80 -12.99 26.04
CA SER A 10 8.45 -13.82 25.02
C SER A 10 8.39 -13.20 23.61
N ARG A 11 7.34 -12.43 23.29
CA ARG A 11 7.21 -11.73 22.02
C ARG A 11 8.12 -10.50 21.92
N LEU A 12 8.39 -9.83 23.03
CA LEU A 12 9.26 -8.66 23.08
C LEU A 12 10.74 -9.02 23.24
N PHE A 13 11.04 -10.24 23.70
CA PHE A 13 12.42 -10.67 23.98
C PHE A 13 13.30 -10.60 22.73
N LEU A 14 12.82 -11.12 21.60
CA LEU A 14 13.59 -11.12 20.34
C LEU A 14 13.84 -9.71 19.79
N PRO A 15 12.84 -8.82 19.67
CA PRO A 15 13.07 -7.44 19.26
C PRO A 15 14.02 -6.68 20.21
N PHE A 16 13.89 -6.90 21.50
CA PHE A 16 14.79 -6.28 22.50
C PHE A 16 16.22 -6.79 22.37
N LEU A 17 16.39 -8.10 22.22
CA LEU A 17 17.72 -8.70 21.99
C LEU A 17 18.38 -8.16 20.74
N LEU A 18 17.63 -8.04 19.63
CA LEU A 18 18.11 -7.48 18.38
C LEU A 18 18.50 -6.00 18.52
N ALA A 19 17.72 -5.21 19.27
CA ALA A 19 18.04 -3.81 19.54
C ALA A 19 19.33 -3.67 20.40
N CYS A 20 19.50 -4.52 21.42
CA CYS A 20 20.72 -4.57 22.22
C CYS A 20 21.94 -4.96 21.38
N LEU A 21 21.80 -5.98 20.52
CA LEU A 21 22.86 -6.42 19.62
C LEU A 21 23.24 -5.31 18.63
N TRP A 22 22.23 -4.66 18.03
CA TRP A 22 22.43 -3.49 17.17
C TRP A 22 23.24 -2.40 17.87
N GLN A 23 22.81 -2.00 19.09
CA GLN A 23 23.47 -0.94 19.85
C GLN A 23 24.92 -1.32 20.18
N LEU A 24 25.16 -2.57 20.57
CA LEU A 24 26.50 -3.09 20.89
C LEU A 24 27.40 -3.04 19.66
N ILE A 25 26.94 -3.52 18.50
CA ILE A 25 27.70 -3.46 17.24
C ILE A 25 27.94 -2.01 16.83
N ALA A 26 26.94 -1.12 16.94
CA ALA A 26 27.09 0.29 16.59
C ALA A 26 28.13 1.02 17.45
N VAL A 27 28.24 0.66 18.74
CA VAL A 27 29.25 1.20 19.64
C VAL A 27 30.64 0.63 19.33
N CYS A 28 30.76 -0.69 19.09
CA CYS A 28 32.01 -1.34 18.77
C CYS A 28 32.59 -0.88 17.42
N LEU A 29 31.70 -0.66 16.42
CA LEU A 29 32.14 -0.26 15.08
C LEU A 29 32.52 1.24 15.02
N ASP A 30 31.90 2.07 15.85
CA ASP A 30 32.03 3.54 15.94
C ASP A 30 32.04 4.26 14.57
N LYS A 31 31.28 3.75 13.62
CA LYS A 31 31.08 4.31 12.27
C LYS A 31 29.62 4.66 12.07
N PRO A 32 29.18 5.86 12.47
CA PRO A 32 27.75 6.28 12.40
C PRO A 32 27.19 6.32 10.98
N MET A 33 28.04 6.45 9.97
CA MET A 33 27.65 6.40 8.55
C MET A 33 27.19 5.00 8.11
N VAL A 34 27.71 3.93 8.76
CA VAL A 34 27.37 2.54 8.42
C VAL A 34 26.26 2.02 9.32
N LEU A 35 26.44 2.20 10.64
CA LEU A 35 25.50 1.73 11.65
C LEU A 35 25.27 2.82 12.69
N PRO A 36 24.12 3.53 12.67
CA PRO A 36 23.84 4.61 13.62
C PRO A 36 23.53 4.05 15.00
N LYS A 37 23.92 4.78 16.05
CA LYS A 37 23.50 4.49 17.43
C LYS A 37 21.98 4.68 17.57
N LEU A 38 21.33 3.84 18.33
CA LEU A 38 19.87 3.92 18.53
C LEU A 38 19.41 5.29 19.06
N GLY A 39 20.25 5.95 19.86
CA GLY A 39 19.97 7.30 20.34
C GLY A 39 19.85 8.35 19.23
N ALA A 40 20.68 8.28 18.18
CA ALA A 40 20.61 9.18 17.05
C ALA A 40 19.32 8.96 16.23
N VAL A 41 18.96 7.70 16.01
CA VAL A 41 17.68 7.35 15.35
C VAL A 41 16.48 7.84 16.17
N ALA A 42 16.53 7.64 17.49
CA ALA A 42 15.46 8.09 18.40
C ALA A 42 15.31 9.63 18.39
N GLN A 43 16.38 10.39 18.29
CA GLN A 43 16.33 11.84 18.15
C GLN A 43 15.61 12.29 16.87
N VAL A 44 15.88 11.65 15.73
CA VAL A 44 15.18 11.93 14.47
C VAL A 44 13.69 11.64 14.60
N LEU A 45 13.32 10.51 15.21
CA LEU A 45 11.93 10.12 15.43
C LEU A 45 11.21 11.00 16.45
N ALA A 46 11.92 11.52 17.46
CA ALA A 46 11.34 12.39 18.49
C ALA A 46 11.03 13.81 17.97
N HIS A 47 11.69 14.24 16.90
CA HIS A 47 11.50 15.56 16.30
C HIS A 47 11.05 15.49 14.84
N PRO A 48 9.88 14.91 14.52
CA PRO A 48 9.44 14.61 13.16
C PRO A 48 9.11 15.89 12.34
N THR A 49 8.91 17.04 13.00
CA THR A 49 8.59 18.33 12.38
C THR A 49 9.81 19.16 12.04
N VAL A 50 10.97 18.80 12.58
CA VAL A 50 12.21 19.51 12.29
C VAL A 50 12.63 19.26 10.85
N LYS A 51 12.94 20.32 10.11
CA LYS A 51 13.54 20.22 8.77
C LYS A 51 14.93 19.61 8.89
N ILE A 52 15.04 18.35 8.50
CA ILE A 52 16.28 17.59 8.65
C ILE A 52 17.20 17.82 7.44
N LEU A 53 16.58 18.01 6.27
CA LEU A 53 17.23 18.18 4.97
C LEU A 53 16.49 19.22 4.15
N ILE A 54 17.01 19.58 2.99
CA ILE A 54 16.35 20.47 2.01
C ILE A 54 14.98 19.93 1.59
N THR A 55 14.75 18.61 1.75
CA THR A 55 13.53 17.89 1.37
C THR A 55 12.34 18.13 2.32
N GLY A 56 12.50 18.88 3.40
CA GLY A 56 11.47 19.09 4.41
C GLY A 56 11.65 18.24 5.66
N SER A 57 10.59 18.10 6.45
CA SER A 57 10.58 17.31 7.67
C SER A 57 10.19 15.86 7.40
N LEU A 58 10.44 14.97 8.38
CA LEU A 58 9.98 13.58 8.31
C LEU A 58 8.45 13.48 8.20
N LEU A 59 7.74 14.38 8.89
CA LEU A 59 6.29 14.45 8.87
C LEU A 59 5.75 14.89 7.50
N ASP A 60 6.34 15.93 6.89
CA ASP A 60 5.92 16.42 5.58
C ASP A 60 6.04 15.31 4.52
N ASN A 61 7.19 14.63 4.49
CA ASN A 61 7.42 13.53 3.56
C ASN A 61 6.46 12.34 3.83
N THR A 62 6.11 12.07 5.09
CA THR A 62 5.12 11.07 5.46
C THR A 62 3.74 11.40 4.90
N ILE A 63 3.28 12.64 5.07
CA ILE A 63 1.97 13.08 4.57
C ILE A 63 1.91 13.00 3.05
N ILE A 64 2.96 13.42 2.37
CA ILE A 64 3.05 13.35 0.91
C ILE A 64 2.96 11.88 0.43
N SER A 65 3.74 10.98 1.02
CA SER A 65 3.71 9.55 0.67
C SER A 65 2.33 8.93 0.94
N LEU A 66 1.70 9.24 2.08
CA LEU A 66 0.36 8.78 2.41
C LEU A 66 -0.68 9.26 1.40
N THR A 67 -0.62 10.53 1.01
CA THR A 67 -1.54 11.10 0.01
C THR A 67 -1.37 10.41 -1.34
N ARG A 68 -0.14 10.20 -1.80
CA ARG A 68 0.16 9.52 -3.06
C ARG A 68 -0.37 8.08 -3.07
N VAL A 69 -0.09 7.30 -2.00
CA VAL A 69 -0.56 5.91 -1.95
C VAL A 69 -2.07 5.83 -1.92
N MET A 70 -2.74 6.70 -1.18
CA MET A 70 -4.20 6.71 -1.11
C MET A 70 -4.83 7.03 -2.46
N LEU A 71 -4.31 8.01 -3.19
CA LEU A 71 -4.84 8.36 -4.51
C LEU A 71 -4.63 7.24 -5.54
N GLY A 72 -3.41 6.69 -5.64
CA GLY A 72 -3.13 5.57 -6.54
C GLY A 72 -3.92 4.31 -6.19
N PHE A 73 -4.07 4.02 -4.90
CA PHE A 73 -4.86 2.89 -4.41
C PHE A 73 -6.36 3.06 -4.68
N LEU A 74 -6.93 4.24 -4.45
CA LEU A 74 -8.34 4.51 -4.74
C LEU A 74 -8.63 4.40 -6.24
N LEU A 75 -7.72 4.87 -7.09
CA LEU A 75 -7.81 4.69 -8.53
C LEU A 75 -7.79 3.19 -8.89
N ALA A 76 -6.88 2.42 -8.30
CA ALA A 76 -6.79 0.99 -8.51
C ALA A 76 -8.08 0.27 -8.05
N ALA A 77 -8.57 0.56 -6.86
CA ALA A 77 -9.80 -0.02 -6.32
C ALA A 77 -11.01 0.33 -7.17
N GLY A 78 -11.12 1.60 -7.60
CA GLY A 78 -12.22 2.10 -8.44
C GLY A 78 -12.33 1.42 -9.80
N ILE A 79 -11.21 0.95 -10.36
CA ILE A 79 -11.18 0.23 -11.64
C ILE A 79 -11.21 -1.29 -11.44
N SER A 80 -10.40 -1.82 -10.51
CA SER A 80 -10.26 -3.26 -10.30
C SER A 80 -11.53 -3.92 -9.78
N ILE A 81 -12.26 -3.26 -8.85
CA ILE A 81 -13.47 -3.86 -8.27
C ILE A 81 -14.58 -4.00 -9.32
N PRO A 82 -14.98 -2.96 -10.07
CA PRO A 82 -15.99 -3.12 -11.11
C PRO A 82 -15.59 -4.12 -12.20
N LEU A 83 -14.31 -4.07 -12.64
CA LEU A 83 -13.79 -5.00 -13.63
C LEU A 83 -13.81 -6.45 -13.10
N GLY A 84 -13.36 -6.67 -11.85
CA GLY A 84 -13.33 -7.97 -11.20
C GLY A 84 -14.74 -8.55 -10.99
N LEU A 85 -15.71 -7.71 -10.61
CA LEU A 85 -17.12 -8.11 -10.53
C LEU A 85 -17.67 -8.50 -11.91
N ALA A 86 -17.36 -7.72 -12.95
CA ALA A 86 -17.78 -7.99 -14.32
C ALA A 86 -17.17 -9.30 -14.85
N MET A 87 -15.87 -9.53 -14.66
CA MET A 87 -15.18 -10.75 -15.08
C MET A 87 -15.65 -11.96 -14.27
N GLY A 88 -15.85 -11.83 -12.96
CA GLY A 88 -16.34 -12.91 -12.13
C GLY A 88 -17.78 -13.34 -12.48
N TYR A 89 -18.62 -12.41 -12.92
CA TYR A 89 -20.03 -12.68 -13.21
C TYR A 89 -20.32 -12.98 -14.69
N PHE A 90 -19.63 -12.32 -15.64
CA PHE A 90 -19.85 -12.50 -17.07
C PHE A 90 -18.72 -13.34 -17.71
N PRO A 91 -18.99 -14.59 -18.14
CA PRO A 91 -17.97 -15.43 -18.76
C PRO A 91 -17.34 -14.84 -20.03
N VAL A 92 -18.06 -13.97 -20.73
CA VAL A 92 -17.55 -13.28 -21.94
C VAL A 92 -16.45 -12.28 -21.55
N MET A 93 -16.66 -11.50 -20.48
CA MET A 93 -15.65 -10.58 -19.95
C MET A 93 -14.42 -11.32 -19.42
N ASP A 94 -14.63 -12.43 -18.72
CA ASP A 94 -13.55 -13.26 -18.23
C ASP A 94 -12.65 -13.74 -19.39
N ARG A 95 -13.21 -14.37 -20.41
CA ARG A 95 -12.47 -14.86 -21.57
C ARG A 95 -11.75 -13.75 -22.35
N PHE A 96 -12.34 -12.55 -22.40
CA PHE A 96 -11.76 -11.43 -23.15
C PHE A 96 -10.53 -10.84 -22.45
N PHE A 97 -10.57 -10.70 -21.13
CA PHE A 97 -9.50 -10.06 -20.37
C PHE A 97 -8.48 -11.05 -19.78
N ASP A 98 -8.83 -12.32 -19.61
CA ASP A 98 -8.02 -13.34 -18.91
C ASP A 98 -6.61 -13.44 -19.50
N ALA A 99 -6.48 -13.66 -20.81
CA ALA A 99 -5.18 -13.78 -21.46
C ALA A 99 -4.30 -12.53 -21.28
N SER A 100 -4.90 -11.32 -21.32
CA SER A 100 -4.17 -10.06 -21.14
C SER A 100 -3.69 -9.91 -19.68
N ILE A 101 -4.53 -10.30 -18.72
CA ILE A 101 -4.20 -10.24 -17.30
C ILE A 101 -3.10 -11.26 -16.97
N GLU A 102 -3.19 -12.49 -17.50
CA GLU A 102 -2.16 -13.51 -17.30
C GLU A 102 -0.79 -13.10 -17.85
N MET A 103 -0.75 -12.38 -18.97
CA MET A 103 0.50 -11.85 -19.56
C MET A 103 1.09 -10.68 -18.76
N LEU A 104 0.25 -9.79 -18.25
CA LEU A 104 0.71 -8.57 -17.57
C LEU A 104 1.02 -8.78 -16.09
N ARG A 105 0.33 -9.70 -15.42
CA ARG A 105 0.46 -9.97 -14.00
C ARG A 105 1.89 -10.33 -13.54
N PRO A 106 2.68 -11.16 -14.27
CA PRO A 106 4.03 -11.50 -13.83
C PRO A 106 5.02 -10.35 -13.89
N ILE A 107 4.69 -9.26 -14.61
CA ILE A 107 5.59 -8.11 -14.74
C ILE A 107 5.63 -7.34 -13.41
N PRO A 108 6.79 -7.26 -12.73
CA PRO A 108 6.90 -6.51 -11.49
C PRO A 108 6.50 -5.05 -11.69
N PRO A 109 5.71 -4.44 -10.79
CA PRO A 109 5.28 -3.04 -10.94
C PRO A 109 6.43 -2.06 -11.14
N LEU A 110 7.59 -2.32 -10.52
CA LEU A 110 8.79 -1.49 -10.65
C LEU A 110 9.43 -1.54 -12.04
N ALA A 111 9.22 -2.62 -12.80
CA ALA A 111 9.71 -2.71 -14.17
C ALA A 111 9.01 -1.70 -15.13
N TRP A 112 7.82 -1.22 -14.74
CA TRP A 112 7.09 -0.20 -15.49
C TRP A 112 7.61 1.22 -15.28
N VAL A 113 8.43 1.47 -14.24
CA VAL A 113 8.91 2.82 -13.88
C VAL A 113 9.58 3.54 -15.04
N PRO A 114 10.58 2.97 -15.76
CA PRO A 114 11.24 3.68 -16.85
C PRO A 114 10.27 4.05 -17.99
N LEU A 115 9.35 3.15 -18.32
CA LEU A 115 8.36 3.36 -19.36
C LEU A 115 7.35 4.44 -18.99
N ILE A 116 6.84 4.42 -17.76
CA ILE A 116 5.91 5.43 -17.25
C ILE A 116 6.58 6.80 -17.18
N LEU A 117 7.84 6.86 -16.75
CA LEU A 117 8.60 8.11 -16.75
C LEU A 117 8.88 8.61 -18.19
N ALA A 118 9.12 7.73 -19.14
CA ALA A 118 9.30 8.11 -20.54
C ALA A 118 8.01 8.69 -21.15
N TRP A 119 6.84 8.15 -20.79
CA TRP A 119 5.55 8.60 -21.33
C TRP A 119 5.03 9.88 -20.68
N PHE A 120 5.09 9.95 -19.35
CA PHE A 120 4.45 11.01 -18.57
C PHE A 120 5.45 12.00 -17.98
N GLY A 121 6.73 11.65 -17.95
CA GLY A 121 7.77 12.50 -17.36
C GLY A 121 7.58 12.70 -15.86
N ILE A 122 8.11 13.83 -15.39
CA ILE A 122 8.03 14.26 -13.98
C ILE A 122 6.81 15.18 -13.76
N LYS A 123 5.85 15.21 -14.67
CA LYS A 123 4.70 16.10 -14.60
C LYS A 123 3.89 15.85 -13.33
N GLY A 124 3.59 16.93 -12.61
CA GLY A 124 2.72 16.90 -11.46
C GLY A 124 1.26 16.64 -11.85
N LEU A 125 0.47 16.18 -10.92
CA LEU A 125 -0.97 16.02 -11.11
C LEU A 125 -1.63 17.38 -11.40
N THR A 126 -1.10 18.47 -10.84
CA THR A 126 -1.53 19.85 -11.05
C THR A 126 -1.29 20.35 -12.48
N ASP A 127 -0.26 19.83 -13.15
CA ASP A 127 0.02 20.19 -14.56
C ASP A 127 -1.00 19.55 -15.51
N MET A 128 -1.55 18.40 -15.13
CA MET A 128 -2.56 17.69 -15.92
C MET A 128 -3.99 18.16 -15.59
N ILE A 129 -4.23 18.54 -14.34
CA ILE A 129 -5.55 18.99 -13.85
C ILE A 129 -5.35 20.33 -13.11
N PRO A 130 -5.38 21.48 -13.83
CA PRO A 130 -5.13 22.79 -13.24
C PRO A 130 -6.08 23.16 -12.08
N ALA A 131 -7.29 22.58 -12.05
CA ALA A 131 -8.22 22.78 -10.94
C ALA A 131 -7.70 22.31 -9.58
N LEU A 132 -6.74 21.40 -9.55
CA LEU A 132 -6.11 20.91 -8.31
C LEU A 132 -4.94 21.78 -7.84
N ALA A 133 -4.47 22.72 -8.64
CA ALA A 133 -3.36 23.62 -8.30
C ALA A 133 -3.65 24.54 -7.12
N ALA A 134 -4.93 24.78 -6.81
CA ALA A 134 -5.35 25.59 -5.68
C ALA A 134 -4.99 24.97 -4.31
N ASN A 135 -4.69 23.68 -4.25
CA ASN A 135 -4.36 23.00 -3.00
C ASN A 135 -2.89 22.53 -3.03
N PRO A 136 -2.03 23.06 -2.12
CA PRO A 136 -0.58 22.76 -2.10
C PRO A 136 -0.26 21.27 -1.87
N ILE A 137 -1.19 20.49 -1.33
CA ILE A 137 -1.01 19.04 -1.12
C ILE A 137 -0.82 18.32 -2.47
N PHE A 138 -1.51 18.78 -3.53
CA PHE A 138 -1.43 18.15 -4.84
C PHE A 138 -0.20 18.60 -5.67
N ALA A 139 0.45 19.69 -5.31
CA ALA A 139 1.63 20.18 -6.03
C ALA A 139 2.82 19.20 -6.00
N GLY A 140 2.93 18.37 -4.95
CA GLY A 140 3.97 17.36 -4.82
C GLY A 140 3.63 15.98 -5.40
N ILE A 141 2.44 15.80 -6.01
CA ILE A 141 1.99 14.51 -6.49
C ILE A 141 2.33 14.35 -7.96
N GLN A 142 3.22 13.41 -8.26
CA GLN A 142 3.58 13.04 -9.63
C GLN A 142 2.60 11.99 -10.16
N PHE A 143 2.11 12.19 -11.36
CA PHE A 143 1.20 11.26 -12.03
C PHE A 143 1.85 9.89 -12.27
N SER A 144 3.13 9.88 -12.66
CA SER A 144 3.93 8.65 -12.82
C SER A 144 3.96 7.79 -11.56
N THR A 145 4.15 8.39 -10.38
CA THR A 145 4.13 7.66 -9.10
C THR A 145 2.75 7.05 -8.82
N MET A 146 1.66 7.79 -9.12
CA MET A 146 0.30 7.26 -8.96
C MET A 146 0.04 6.03 -9.86
N LEU A 147 0.53 6.03 -11.09
CA LEU A 147 0.39 4.89 -12.01
C LEU A 147 1.15 3.66 -11.52
N ILE A 148 2.33 3.83 -10.93
CA ILE A 148 3.11 2.72 -10.37
C ILE A 148 2.37 2.10 -9.20
N ILE A 149 1.80 2.91 -8.30
CA ILE A 149 0.96 2.45 -7.19
C ILE A 149 -0.28 1.73 -7.73
N PHE A 150 -0.93 2.31 -8.75
CA PHE A 150 -2.07 1.72 -9.41
C PHE A 150 -1.74 0.31 -9.92
N ILE A 151 -0.67 0.12 -10.68
CA ILE A 151 -0.26 -1.19 -11.20
C ILE A 151 -0.01 -2.17 -10.06
N GLY A 152 0.67 -1.74 -8.99
CA GLY A 152 0.94 -2.58 -7.83
C GLY A 152 -0.30 -3.05 -7.09
N ALA A 153 -1.30 -2.19 -6.96
CA ALA A 153 -2.54 -2.50 -6.25
C ALA A 153 -3.59 -3.19 -7.14
N PHE A 154 -3.56 -2.95 -8.46
CA PHE A 154 -4.58 -3.39 -9.41
C PHE A 154 -4.77 -4.90 -9.43
N PHE A 155 -3.71 -5.67 -9.67
CA PHE A 155 -3.82 -7.13 -9.81
C PHE A 155 -4.29 -7.82 -8.54
N PRO A 156 -3.75 -7.54 -7.33
CA PRO A 156 -4.26 -8.15 -6.11
C PRO A 156 -5.74 -7.88 -5.86
N ILE A 157 -6.21 -6.65 -6.10
CA ILE A 157 -7.61 -6.28 -5.92
C ILE A 157 -8.48 -6.99 -6.97
N LEU A 158 -8.08 -6.96 -8.23
CA LEU A 158 -8.81 -7.57 -9.35
C LEU A 158 -9.01 -9.07 -9.13
N LEU A 159 -7.93 -9.80 -8.90
CA LEU A 159 -7.96 -11.26 -8.80
C LEU A 159 -8.75 -11.74 -7.57
N ASN A 160 -8.60 -11.07 -6.43
CA ASN A 160 -9.40 -11.40 -5.25
C ASN A 160 -10.88 -11.07 -5.47
N THR A 161 -11.21 -10.02 -6.22
CA THR A 161 -12.60 -9.70 -6.57
C THR A 161 -13.19 -10.75 -7.50
N ILE A 162 -12.48 -11.15 -8.56
CA ILE A 162 -12.92 -12.24 -9.46
C ILE A 162 -13.15 -13.53 -8.67
N GLN A 163 -12.19 -13.91 -7.84
CA GLN A 163 -12.29 -15.11 -7.00
C GLN A 163 -13.46 -15.01 -6.01
N GLY A 164 -13.72 -13.80 -5.47
CA GLY A 164 -14.85 -13.53 -4.59
C GLY A 164 -16.18 -13.83 -5.25
N VAL A 165 -16.34 -13.47 -6.51
CA VAL A 165 -17.55 -13.76 -7.28
C VAL A 165 -17.63 -15.22 -7.68
N LYS A 166 -16.55 -15.82 -8.18
CA LYS A 166 -16.52 -17.23 -8.63
C LYS A 166 -16.72 -18.22 -7.48
N ASN A 167 -16.39 -17.86 -6.25
CA ASN A 167 -16.55 -18.72 -5.07
C ASN A 167 -17.96 -18.67 -4.45
N ILE A 168 -18.90 -17.91 -5.01
CA ILE A 168 -20.27 -17.89 -4.50
C ILE A 168 -20.95 -19.22 -4.85
N PRO A 169 -21.48 -19.97 -3.84
CA PRO A 169 -22.22 -21.20 -4.12
C PRO A 169 -23.40 -20.96 -5.07
N VAL A 170 -23.55 -21.87 -6.04
CA VAL A 170 -24.58 -21.77 -7.09
C VAL A 170 -25.99 -21.73 -6.48
N GLU A 171 -26.19 -22.41 -5.35
CA GLU A 171 -27.46 -22.48 -4.63
C GLU A 171 -27.96 -21.11 -4.19
N TYR A 172 -27.06 -20.20 -3.82
CA TYR A 172 -27.45 -18.82 -3.48
C TYR A 172 -27.93 -18.03 -4.70
N LEU A 173 -27.31 -18.26 -5.85
CA LEU A 173 -27.69 -17.59 -7.09
C LEU A 173 -29.02 -18.13 -7.62
N GLU A 174 -29.24 -19.45 -7.55
CA GLU A 174 -30.50 -20.10 -7.96
C GLU A 174 -31.66 -19.71 -7.05
N SER A 175 -31.45 -19.74 -5.74
CA SER A 175 -32.47 -19.31 -4.76
C SER A 175 -32.88 -17.84 -4.97
N ALA A 176 -31.91 -16.97 -5.24
CA ALA A 176 -32.20 -15.57 -5.53
C ALA A 176 -32.98 -15.39 -6.86
N ARG A 177 -32.67 -16.19 -7.88
CA ARG A 177 -33.41 -16.18 -9.16
C ARG A 177 -34.81 -16.69 -9.02
N THR A 178 -35.08 -17.72 -8.23
CA THR A 178 -36.45 -18.21 -7.94
C THR A 178 -37.28 -17.20 -7.21
N LEU A 179 -36.66 -16.34 -6.39
CA LEU A 179 -37.29 -15.19 -5.73
C LEU A 179 -37.45 -13.97 -6.64
N GLY A 180 -37.17 -14.08 -7.95
CA GLY A 180 -37.34 -13.04 -8.95
C GLY A 180 -36.15 -12.07 -9.09
N ALA A 181 -35.00 -12.31 -8.45
CA ALA A 181 -33.82 -11.47 -8.64
C ALA A 181 -33.24 -11.64 -10.04
N ARG A 182 -33.11 -10.56 -10.79
CA ARG A 182 -32.56 -10.56 -12.16
C ARG A 182 -31.43 -9.55 -12.31
N ASN A 183 -30.42 -9.90 -13.13
CA ASN A 183 -29.34 -9.00 -13.57
C ASN A 183 -28.77 -8.10 -12.47
N PHE A 184 -29.08 -6.80 -12.53
CA PHE A 184 -28.55 -5.79 -11.62
C PHE A 184 -28.97 -5.99 -10.15
N SER A 185 -30.19 -6.47 -9.93
CA SER A 185 -30.69 -6.81 -8.58
C SER A 185 -29.89 -7.98 -7.97
N LEU A 186 -29.55 -9.00 -8.78
CA LEU A 186 -28.71 -10.11 -8.37
C LEU A 186 -27.29 -9.63 -8.03
N LEU A 187 -26.72 -8.76 -8.88
CA LEU A 187 -25.39 -8.20 -8.66
C LEU A 187 -25.31 -7.41 -7.33
N LEU A 188 -26.23 -6.46 -7.11
CA LEU A 188 -26.19 -5.59 -5.93
C LEU A 188 -26.59 -6.29 -4.63
N LYS A 189 -27.60 -7.20 -4.68
CA LYS A 189 -28.19 -7.76 -3.45
C LYS A 189 -27.57 -9.10 -3.04
N VAL A 190 -26.91 -9.81 -3.97
CA VAL A 190 -26.34 -11.14 -3.71
C VAL A 190 -24.83 -11.17 -3.98
N ILE A 191 -24.40 -10.83 -5.20
CA ILE A 191 -23.02 -11.02 -5.61
C ILE A 191 -22.08 -10.11 -4.85
N ILE A 192 -22.34 -8.80 -4.83
CA ILE A 192 -21.49 -7.83 -4.13
C ILE A 192 -21.41 -8.15 -2.62
N PRO A 193 -22.55 -8.36 -1.89
CA PRO A 193 -22.48 -8.73 -0.49
C PRO A 193 -21.73 -10.04 -0.21
N ALA A 194 -21.94 -11.06 -1.03
CA ALA A 194 -21.27 -12.36 -0.86
C ALA A 194 -19.76 -12.32 -1.17
N SER A 195 -19.34 -11.49 -2.12
CA SER A 195 -17.93 -11.35 -2.50
C SER A 195 -17.14 -10.38 -1.60
N ARG A 196 -17.81 -9.58 -0.75
CA ARG A 196 -17.17 -8.58 0.13
C ARG A 196 -15.94 -9.07 0.90
N PRO A 197 -15.93 -10.26 1.53
CA PRO A 197 -14.78 -10.70 2.30
C PRO A 197 -13.52 -10.78 1.44
N LEU A 198 -13.62 -11.35 0.23
CA LEU A 198 -12.49 -11.47 -0.68
C LEU A 198 -12.12 -10.13 -1.34
N ILE A 199 -13.08 -9.25 -1.59
CA ILE A 199 -12.80 -7.87 -2.03
C ILE A 199 -11.95 -7.14 -0.97
N VAL A 200 -12.32 -7.24 0.31
CA VAL A 200 -11.57 -6.58 1.39
C VAL A 200 -10.17 -7.21 1.55
N THR A 201 -10.05 -8.52 1.41
CA THR A 201 -8.73 -9.18 1.38
C THR A 201 -7.88 -8.67 0.21
N GLY A 202 -8.48 -8.52 -0.98
CA GLY A 202 -7.83 -7.94 -2.16
C GLY A 202 -7.38 -6.50 -1.94
N LEU A 203 -8.23 -5.67 -1.33
CA LEU A 203 -7.91 -4.28 -0.96
C LEU A 203 -6.74 -4.22 0.02
N ARG A 204 -6.73 -5.07 1.04
CA ARG A 204 -5.65 -5.15 2.02
C ARG A 204 -4.31 -5.52 1.37
N ILE A 205 -4.29 -6.58 0.56
CA ILE A 205 -3.08 -7.00 -0.16
C ILE A 205 -2.65 -5.91 -1.15
N GLY A 206 -3.59 -5.37 -1.91
CA GLY A 206 -3.34 -4.31 -2.89
C GLY A 206 -2.75 -3.04 -2.27
N LEU A 207 -3.26 -2.60 -1.11
CA LEU A 207 -2.69 -1.45 -0.40
C LEU A 207 -1.25 -1.74 0.07
N GLY A 208 -0.99 -2.95 0.58
CA GLY A 208 0.35 -3.35 1.00
C GLY A 208 1.35 -3.34 -0.16
N VAL A 209 0.98 -3.93 -1.30
CA VAL A 209 1.83 -3.92 -2.52
C VAL A 209 1.98 -2.49 -3.05
N GLY A 210 0.90 -1.70 -3.10
CA GLY A 210 0.93 -0.30 -3.52
C GLY A 210 1.85 0.56 -2.65
N TRP A 211 1.85 0.32 -1.33
CA TRP A 211 2.76 0.99 -0.39
C TRP A 211 4.24 0.67 -0.68
N MET A 212 4.57 -0.60 -0.92
CA MET A 212 5.92 -1.00 -1.28
C MET A 212 6.36 -0.39 -2.62
N CYS A 213 5.46 -0.39 -3.61
CA CYS A 213 5.71 0.21 -4.93
C CYS A 213 5.93 1.72 -4.84
N LEU A 214 5.14 2.43 -4.01
CA LEU A 214 5.31 3.86 -3.77
C LEU A 214 6.71 4.18 -3.25
N VAL A 215 7.13 3.53 -2.14
CA VAL A 215 8.43 3.80 -1.52
C VAL A 215 9.56 3.60 -2.53
N ALA A 216 9.50 2.52 -3.30
CA ALA A 216 10.49 2.25 -4.33
C ALA A 216 10.45 3.26 -5.49
N ALA A 217 9.27 3.71 -5.91
CA ALA A 217 9.12 4.74 -6.94
C ALA A 217 9.65 6.11 -6.47
N GLU A 218 9.47 6.44 -5.20
CA GLU A 218 10.00 7.68 -4.61
C GLU A 218 11.53 7.68 -4.50
N MET A 219 12.19 6.52 -4.48
CA MET A 219 13.65 6.38 -4.52
C MET A 219 14.24 6.53 -5.93
N MET A 220 13.39 6.52 -6.97
CA MET A 220 13.84 6.65 -8.35
C MET A 220 14.09 8.12 -8.74
N PRO A 221 14.95 8.37 -9.75
CA PRO A 221 15.20 9.71 -10.26
C PRO A 221 13.91 10.42 -10.70
N GLY A 222 13.81 11.70 -10.37
CA GLY A 222 12.64 12.52 -10.70
C GLY A 222 11.67 12.75 -9.54
N SER A 223 11.75 12.01 -8.46
CA SER A 223 11.04 12.36 -7.23
C SER A 223 11.76 13.49 -6.49
N SER A 224 11.00 14.40 -5.89
CA SER A 224 11.54 15.54 -5.11
C SER A 224 11.06 15.55 -3.66
N SER A 225 10.23 14.58 -3.26
CA SER A 225 9.61 14.52 -1.94
C SER A 225 9.06 13.12 -1.66
N GLY A 226 8.77 12.83 -0.39
CA GLY A 226 8.26 11.55 0.08
C GLY A 226 9.29 10.79 0.92
N LEU A 227 8.82 9.74 1.62
CA LEU A 227 9.66 8.94 2.52
C LEU A 227 10.77 8.19 1.77
N GLY A 228 10.47 7.66 0.59
CA GLY A 228 11.47 6.99 -0.24
C GLY A 228 12.55 7.96 -0.72
N TYR A 229 12.15 9.16 -1.16
CA TYR A 229 13.09 10.21 -1.54
C TYR A 229 13.94 10.68 -0.35
N LEU A 230 13.34 10.84 0.82
CA LEU A 230 14.06 11.21 2.05
C LEU A 230 15.16 10.19 2.37
N ILE A 231 14.86 8.89 2.28
CA ILE A 231 15.82 7.81 2.51
C ILE A 231 16.95 7.85 1.47
N TRP A 232 16.61 8.00 0.19
CA TRP A 232 17.59 8.07 -0.89
C TRP A 232 18.53 9.28 -0.72
N TYR A 233 17.98 10.45 -0.44
CA TYR A 233 18.77 11.66 -0.21
C TYR A 233 19.63 11.58 1.06
N ALA A 234 19.12 10.96 2.11
CA ALA A 234 19.91 10.69 3.33
C ALA A 234 21.07 9.73 3.05
N TYR A 235 20.90 8.76 2.15
CA TYR A 235 21.97 7.88 1.70
C TYR A 235 23.08 8.66 0.98
N GLU A 236 22.75 9.58 0.09
CA GLU A 236 23.73 10.45 -0.60
C GLU A 236 24.53 11.31 0.38
N LEU A 237 23.92 11.71 1.50
CA LEU A 237 24.55 12.49 2.57
C LEU A 237 25.22 11.61 3.66
N LEU A 238 25.23 10.29 3.50
CA LEU A 238 25.77 9.32 4.46
C LEU A 238 25.14 9.44 5.86
N ARG A 239 23.85 9.85 5.94
CA ARG A 239 23.06 10.01 7.16
C ARG A 239 22.23 8.76 7.46
N ALA A 240 22.92 7.70 7.91
CA ALA A 240 22.29 6.42 8.23
C ALA A 240 21.22 6.52 9.34
N ASP A 241 21.33 7.47 10.24
CA ASP A 241 20.33 7.76 11.27
C ASP A 241 18.96 8.13 10.67
N ILE A 242 18.93 8.95 9.61
CA ILE A 242 17.71 9.33 8.90
C ILE A 242 17.17 8.16 8.07
N ILE A 243 18.04 7.39 7.42
CA ILE A 243 17.65 6.19 6.67
C ILE A 243 16.88 5.23 7.57
N VAL A 244 17.46 4.89 8.72
CA VAL A 244 16.83 3.95 9.67
C VAL A 244 15.55 4.52 10.26
N ALA A 245 15.52 5.81 10.60
CA ALA A 245 14.29 6.47 11.06
C ALA A 245 13.19 6.41 10.00
N GLY A 246 13.50 6.68 8.74
CA GLY A 246 12.57 6.56 7.61
C GLY A 246 12.05 5.12 7.43
N MET A 247 12.94 4.11 7.51
CA MET A 247 12.56 2.70 7.43
C MET A 247 11.60 2.30 8.57
N ILE A 248 11.84 2.78 9.79
CA ILE A 248 10.94 2.54 10.95
C ILE A 248 9.56 3.15 10.69
N VAL A 249 9.50 4.39 10.19
CA VAL A 249 8.24 5.07 9.87
C VAL A 249 7.49 4.33 8.77
N ILE A 250 8.17 3.91 7.69
CA ILE A 250 7.57 3.11 6.61
C ILE A 250 6.98 1.80 7.16
N GLY A 251 7.73 1.10 8.00
CA GLY A 251 7.26 -0.15 8.62
C GLY A 251 6.07 0.06 9.57
N MET A 252 6.08 1.13 10.36
CA MET A 252 4.95 1.47 11.24
C MET A 252 3.68 1.79 10.44
N ILE A 253 3.79 2.57 9.38
CA ILE A 253 2.65 2.93 8.53
C ILE A 253 2.09 1.68 7.84
N GLY A 254 2.95 0.84 7.25
CA GLY A 254 2.53 -0.42 6.65
C GLY A 254 1.79 -1.34 7.64
N LEU A 255 2.30 -1.43 8.86
CA LEU A 255 1.67 -2.21 9.94
C LEU A 255 0.32 -1.61 10.38
N LEU A 256 0.20 -0.28 10.44
CA LEU A 256 -1.07 0.39 10.78
C LEU A 256 -2.12 0.17 9.68
N MET A 257 -1.72 0.25 8.41
CA MET A 257 -2.58 -0.04 7.26
C MET A 257 -3.08 -1.49 7.29
N ASP A 258 -2.19 -2.47 7.50
CA ASP A 258 -2.55 -3.89 7.59
C ASP A 258 -3.49 -4.16 8.75
N ARG A 259 -3.23 -3.58 9.93
CA ARG A 259 -4.11 -3.74 11.10
C ARG A 259 -5.48 -3.10 10.88
N GLY A 260 -5.53 -1.92 10.25
CA GLY A 260 -6.77 -1.25 9.90
C GLY A 260 -7.69 -2.15 9.06
N PHE A 261 -7.15 -2.73 7.99
CA PHE A 261 -7.90 -3.67 7.15
C PHE A 261 -8.29 -4.97 7.87
N LYS A 262 -7.41 -5.52 8.71
CA LYS A 262 -7.73 -6.70 9.53
C LYS A 262 -8.93 -6.47 10.44
N LEU A 263 -9.04 -5.30 11.04
CA LEU A 263 -10.19 -4.96 11.88
C LEU A 263 -11.49 -4.90 11.08
N VAL A 264 -11.45 -4.37 9.86
CA VAL A 264 -12.61 -4.36 8.94
C VAL A 264 -12.99 -5.79 8.55
N GLU A 265 -12.01 -6.61 8.15
CA GLU A 265 -12.19 -8.01 7.76
C GLU A 265 -12.82 -8.85 8.89
N GLN A 266 -12.34 -8.71 10.12
CA GLN A 266 -12.86 -9.41 11.29
C GLN A 266 -14.33 -9.06 11.58
N ARG A 267 -14.70 -7.79 11.47
CA ARG A 267 -16.10 -7.36 11.68
C ARG A 267 -17.04 -7.95 10.63
N MET A 268 -16.57 -8.12 9.39
CA MET A 268 -17.37 -8.69 8.31
C MET A 268 -17.56 -10.20 8.47
N HIS A 269 -16.55 -10.94 8.95
CA HIS A 269 -16.67 -12.38 9.22
C HIS A 269 -17.62 -12.69 10.38
N TRP A 270 -17.76 -11.78 11.34
CA TRP A 270 -18.68 -11.94 12.48
C TRP A 270 -20.14 -11.74 12.04
N SER A 271 -20.39 -10.88 11.08
CA SER A 271 -21.75 -10.66 10.51
C SER A 271 -22.26 -11.85 9.67
N ASN A 272 -21.40 -12.71 9.16
CA ASN A 272 -21.80 -13.90 8.37
C ASN A 272 -22.08 -15.15 9.24
N LYS A 273 -21.98 -15.05 10.57
CA LYS A 273 -22.27 -16.16 11.51
C LYS A 273 -23.65 -16.04 12.17
N LEU A 274 -24.42 -15.04 11.83
CA LEU A 274 -25.83 -14.82 12.18
C LEU A 274 -26.73 -15.09 10.99
#